data_888a393d80100f4c5351eb05361fbaed
#
_entry.id   888a393d80100f4c5351eb05361fbaed
#
_cell.length_a   1.000
_cell.length_b   1.000
_cell.length_c   1.000
_cell.angle_alpha   90.00
_cell.angle_beta   90.00
_cell.angle_gamma   90.00
#
_symmetry.space_group_name_H-M   'P 1'
#
loop_
_entity.id
_entity.type
_entity.pdbx_description
1 polymer ?
#
loop_
_entity_poly.entity_id
_entity_poly.type
_entity_poly.pdbx_seq_one_letter_code
_entity_poly.pdbx_strand_id
1 'polypeptide(L)'
;MKKLLFIMSIVMLHSCSNNNSSLEPSENYYVEVVKELSADKYYGRINYNNGNIKAGEYILSQIEALGVKTVPQEIVNAAWEGKEKPALHSLQPEFKSLITPCDARRFSHATTEQLSYMQHFNFPLNAQRGAVELIADGDTLKHTIDYTLKEFSPTYKGELEVVYLDNKYLHPDKFCTYLNSGEFKDKAVVLDWDCFRETMYTYPGIEVYKTYFVPLDKVGALICRGKELLPYFKSRNHFNTPMPVFITNEAFPENAKKVSINVEAEMIDHDAHNIIAFIPGTEDTQKHFILACHYDHLGICGEKEIFNGANDNSSGTAMLLNLMRHFKLNPPKYSVMFIFFDAEENNLLGSFFYADNPVLPLENIQYFVELDMIGDNGNNIYCQISDPGEEGLAYLNKINSSMENPFAKLDRHPMDDYADHYPFGLKGVPAIYIELDGDTNKNYHSPRDTFENFYSNNYNRLFTLVREFVEGYR
;
A
#
# COMPACT_ATOMS: atom_id res chain seq x y z
N MET A 1 48.74 46.18 -46.39
CA MET A 1 48.04 46.64 -45.22
C MET A 1 47.09 45.51 -44.79
N LYS A 2 47.52 44.65 -43.87
CA LYS A 2 46.73 43.55 -43.27
C LYS A 2 46.21 43.99 -41.92
N LYS A 3 44.91 44.08 -41.75
CA LYS A 3 44.23 44.36 -40.47
C LYS A 3 44.21 43.07 -39.66
N LEU A 4 44.87 43.08 -38.52
CA LEU A 4 44.76 42.02 -37.47
C LEU A 4 43.48 42.25 -36.68
N LEU A 5 42.53 41.30 -36.70
CA LEU A 5 41.37 41.25 -35.81
C LEU A 5 41.80 40.55 -34.54
N PHE A 6 41.77 41.24 -33.42
CA PHE A 6 41.95 40.69 -32.09
C PHE A 6 40.57 40.18 -31.61
N ILE A 7 40.43 38.86 -31.51
CA ILE A 7 39.25 38.23 -30.87
C ILE A 7 39.57 38.11 -29.39
N MET A 8 38.87 38.91 -28.59
CA MET A 8 38.92 38.88 -27.16
C MET A 8 37.95 37.79 -26.69
N SER A 9 38.48 36.63 -26.29
CA SER A 9 37.71 35.54 -25.69
C SER A 9 37.32 35.95 -24.26
N ILE A 10 36.06 36.28 -24.06
CA ILE A 10 35.51 36.45 -22.71
C ILE A 10 35.31 35.04 -22.13
N VAL A 11 36.19 34.66 -21.23
CA VAL A 11 36.00 33.49 -20.36
C VAL A 11 34.95 33.89 -19.34
N MET A 12 33.72 33.45 -19.54
CA MET A 12 32.70 33.48 -18.49
C MET A 12 33.11 32.47 -17.40
N LEU A 13 33.65 33.00 -16.33
CA LEU A 13 33.73 32.28 -15.07
C LEU A 13 32.30 32.01 -14.59
N HIS A 14 31.77 30.84 -14.87
CA HIS A 14 30.60 30.34 -14.16
C HIS A 14 31.06 30.14 -12.70
N SER A 15 30.63 31.06 -11.84
CA SER A 15 30.66 30.83 -10.41
C SER A 15 29.81 29.62 -10.11
N CYS A 16 30.37 28.53 -9.65
CA CYS A 16 29.68 27.49 -8.95
C CYS A 16 29.07 28.10 -7.67
N SER A 17 27.90 28.71 -7.78
CA SER A 17 27.07 28.95 -6.62
C SER A 17 26.60 27.56 -6.15
N ASN A 18 26.88 27.25 -4.91
CA ASN A 18 26.51 26.04 -4.23
C ASN A 18 25.02 25.76 -4.46
N ASN A 19 24.69 24.73 -5.27
CA ASN A 19 23.35 24.24 -5.51
C ASN A 19 22.77 23.45 -4.33
N ASN A 20 23.21 23.70 -3.10
CA ASN A 20 22.67 23.01 -1.92
C ASN A 20 21.23 23.40 -1.60
N SER A 21 20.75 24.58 -2.02
CA SER A 21 19.37 25.01 -1.76
C SER A 21 18.31 24.17 -2.47
N SER A 22 18.68 23.44 -3.53
CA SER A 22 17.77 22.54 -4.26
C SER A 22 17.62 21.17 -3.58
N LEU A 23 18.46 20.86 -2.60
CA LEU A 23 18.45 19.58 -1.88
C LEU A 23 17.81 19.67 -0.49
N GLU A 24 17.49 20.89 -0.02
CA GLU A 24 16.81 21.07 1.26
C GLU A 24 15.40 20.50 1.23
N PRO A 25 14.94 19.87 2.33
CA PRO A 25 13.55 19.42 2.44
C PRO A 25 12.61 20.63 2.41
N SER A 26 11.46 20.48 1.79
CA SER A 26 10.46 21.55 1.72
C SER A 26 9.06 21.02 1.45
N GLU A 27 8.06 21.76 1.92
CA GLU A 27 6.65 21.47 1.61
C GLU A 27 6.39 21.54 0.10
N ASN A 28 7.02 22.46 -0.63
CA ASN A 28 6.87 22.51 -2.09
C ASN A 28 7.33 21.22 -2.76
N TYR A 29 8.48 20.67 -2.36
CA TYR A 29 8.95 19.40 -2.90
C TYR A 29 8.03 18.23 -2.51
N TYR A 30 7.51 18.23 -1.28
CA TYR A 30 6.51 17.26 -0.82
C TYR A 30 5.29 17.26 -1.74
N VAL A 31 4.71 18.44 -1.98
CA VAL A 31 3.54 18.63 -2.85
C VAL A 31 3.83 18.23 -4.30
N GLU A 32 5.01 18.57 -4.83
CA GLU A 32 5.43 18.18 -6.20
C GLU A 32 5.53 16.66 -6.35
N VAL A 33 6.09 15.95 -5.37
CA VAL A 33 6.20 14.49 -5.40
C VAL A 33 4.83 13.83 -5.32
N VAL A 34 3.95 14.30 -4.42
CA VAL A 34 2.56 13.78 -4.34
C VAL A 34 1.85 13.97 -5.68
N LYS A 35 1.91 15.16 -6.26
CA LYS A 35 1.30 15.48 -7.55
C LYS A 35 1.85 14.60 -8.67
N GLU A 36 3.14 14.34 -8.66
CA GLU A 36 3.78 13.50 -9.65
C GLU A 36 3.31 12.05 -9.54
N LEU A 37 3.40 11.44 -8.35
CA LEU A 37 3.09 10.03 -8.16
C LEU A 37 1.59 9.71 -8.25
N SER A 38 0.71 10.67 -7.96
CA SER A 38 -0.73 10.52 -8.13
C SER A 38 -1.23 10.87 -9.52
N ALA A 39 -0.34 11.11 -10.50
CA ALA A 39 -0.75 11.40 -11.88
C ALA A 39 -1.18 10.13 -12.62
N ASP A 40 -2.17 10.25 -13.53
CA ASP A 40 -2.75 9.16 -14.33
C ASP A 40 -1.71 8.32 -15.09
N LYS A 41 -0.58 8.91 -15.46
CA LYS A 41 0.51 8.22 -16.18
C LYS A 41 1.13 7.05 -15.43
N TYR A 42 0.92 6.99 -14.11
CA TYR A 42 1.34 5.89 -13.25
C TYR A 42 0.26 4.82 -13.07
N TYR A 43 -0.92 5.00 -13.69
CA TYR A 43 -1.99 4.00 -13.70
C TYR A 43 -2.33 3.47 -12.31
N GLY A 44 -2.31 4.33 -11.27
CA GLY A 44 -2.54 3.94 -9.89
C GLY A 44 -1.48 2.99 -9.33
N ARG A 45 -0.25 3.08 -9.84
CA ARG A 45 0.97 2.44 -9.30
C ARG A 45 0.91 0.92 -9.09
N ILE A 46 0.19 0.22 -9.99
CA ILE A 46 0.20 -1.24 -10.05
C ILE A 46 0.68 -1.72 -11.44
N ASN A 47 0.83 -3.02 -11.64
CA ASN A 47 1.29 -3.62 -12.91
C ASN A 47 0.27 -3.49 -14.07
N TYR A 48 -0.38 -2.35 -14.19
CA TYR A 48 -1.08 -1.95 -15.41
C TYR A 48 -0.18 -0.97 -16.16
N ASN A 49 0.16 -1.28 -17.39
CA ASN A 49 1.13 -0.49 -18.18
C ASN A 49 2.44 -0.17 -17.41
N ASN A 50 2.88 -1.10 -16.54
CA ASN A 50 4.05 -0.97 -15.70
C ASN A 50 3.96 0.24 -14.75
N GLY A 51 2.80 0.51 -14.16
CA GLY A 51 2.57 1.67 -13.30
C GLY A 51 3.47 1.68 -12.07
N ASN A 52 3.57 0.55 -11.35
CA ASN A 52 4.48 0.41 -10.21
C ASN A 52 5.96 0.54 -10.61
N ILE A 53 6.37 -0.04 -11.74
CA ILE A 53 7.75 0.07 -12.26
C ILE A 53 8.09 1.53 -12.55
N LYS A 54 7.22 2.27 -13.25
CA LYS A 54 7.42 3.71 -13.53
C LYS A 54 7.49 4.55 -12.27
N ALA A 55 6.64 4.25 -11.26
CA ALA A 55 6.69 4.92 -9.97
C ALA A 55 8.00 4.62 -9.24
N GLY A 56 8.42 3.36 -9.24
CA GLY A 56 9.71 2.94 -8.69
C GLY A 56 10.90 3.62 -9.39
N GLU A 57 10.89 3.70 -10.73
CA GLU A 57 11.91 4.42 -11.50
C GLU A 57 11.96 5.92 -11.14
N TYR A 58 10.80 6.55 -10.94
CA TYR A 58 10.74 7.93 -10.47
C TYR A 58 11.38 8.07 -9.06
N ILE A 59 10.98 7.23 -8.10
CA ILE A 59 11.54 7.23 -6.74
C ILE A 59 13.06 7.03 -6.79
N LEU A 60 13.52 6.04 -7.56
CA LEU A 60 14.94 5.76 -7.72
C LEU A 60 15.70 6.95 -8.30
N SER A 61 15.13 7.65 -9.29
CA SER A 61 15.72 8.87 -9.86
C SER A 61 15.89 9.97 -8.81
N GLN A 62 14.96 10.12 -7.87
CA GLN A 62 15.08 11.08 -6.76
C GLN A 62 16.19 10.67 -5.78
N ILE A 63 16.29 9.39 -5.45
CA ILE A 63 17.32 8.84 -4.58
C ILE A 63 18.72 9.06 -5.20
N GLU A 64 18.87 8.75 -6.48
CA GLU A 64 20.12 8.92 -7.21
C GLU A 64 20.53 10.39 -7.35
N ALA A 65 19.56 11.29 -7.58
CA ALA A 65 19.83 12.74 -7.62
C ALA A 65 20.36 13.29 -6.29
N LEU A 66 19.98 12.67 -5.16
CA LEU A 66 20.52 12.99 -3.84
C LEU A 66 21.91 12.36 -3.60
N GLY A 67 22.36 11.47 -4.48
CA GLY A 67 23.60 10.71 -4.28
C GLY A 67 23.53 9.77 -3.05
N VAL A 68 22.34 9.39 -2.64
CA VAL A 68 22.11 8.34 -1.63
C VAL A 68 22.34 6.99 -2.29
N LYS A 69 22.82 6.01 -1.57
CA LYS A 69 23.12 4.67 -2.07
C LYS A 69 22.29 3.63 -1.34
N THR A 70 22.26 2.42 -1.87
CA THR A 70 21.79 1.25 -1.12
C THR A 70 22.80 0.91 -0.01
N VAL A 71 22.49 -0.10 0.82
CA VAL A 71 23.37 -0.52 1.92
C VAL A 71 24.72 -0.97 1.37
N PRO A 72 25.86 -0.38 1.84
CA PRO A 72 27.18 -0.80 1.42
C PRO A 72 27.46 -2.27 1.75
N GLN A 73 28.11 -3.01 0.83
CA GLN A 73 28.36 -4.45 1.01
C GLN A 73 29.18 -4.75 2.26
N GLU A 74 30.13 -3.89 2.61
CA GLU A 74 30.92 -4.01 3.84
C GLU A 74 30.08 -3.95 5.11
N ILE A 75 29.03 -3.11 5.13
CA ILE A 75 28.07 -3.04 6.25
C ILE A 75 27.24 -4.34 6.33
N VAL A 76 26.78 -4.83 5.17
CA VAL A 76 26.02 -6.09 5.12
C VAL A 76 26.90 -7.23 5.64
N ASN A 77 28.13 -7.36 5.15
CA ASN A 77 29.04 -8.43 5.56
C ASN A 77 29.32 -8.39 7.07
N ALA A 78 29.61 -7.20 7.61
CA ALA A 78 29.87 -7.01 9.04
C ALA A 78 28.62 -7.32 9.90
N ALA A 79 27.43 -6.94 9.44
CA ALA A 79 26.18 -7.18 10.18
C ALA A 79 25.81 -8.68 10.25
N TRP A 80 26.18 -9.47 9.23
CA TRP A 80 25.92 -10.91 9.18
C TRP A 80 27.12 -11.77 9.64
N GLU A 81 28.23 -11.17 10.07
CA GLU A 81 29.37 -11.92 10.56
C GLU A 81 29.00 -12.80 11.77
N GLY A 82 29.23 -14.12 11.64
CA GLY A 82 28.86 -15.11 12.67
C GLY A 82 27.36 -15.41 12.81
N LYS A 83 26.53 -14.88 11.91
CA LYS A 83 25.08 -15.13 11.87
C LYS A 83 24.69 -15.88 10.61
N GLU A 84 23.64 -16.67 10.70
CA GLU A 84 23.05 -17.32 9.53
C GLU A 84 22.09 -16.36 8.83
N LYS A 85 22.37 -16.03 7.56
CA LYS A 85 21.45 -15.25 6.75
C LYS A 85 20.27 -16.16 6.34
N PRO A 86 19.01 -15.71 6.50
CA PRO A 86 17.86 -16.50 6.05
C PRO A 86 18.02 -16.93 4.59
N ALA A 87 17.72 -18.20 4.31
CA ALA A 87 17.71 -18.68 2.93
C ALA A 87 16.57 -18.00 2.14
N LEU A 88 16.87 -17.56 0.92
CA LEU A 88 16.00 -16.75 0.07
C LEU A 88 14.66 -17.42 -0.35
N HIS A 89 14.20 -18.45 0.31
CA HIS A 89 13.21 -19.38 -0.26
C HIS A 89 11.99 -19.66 0.61
N SER A 90 11.75 -18.96 1.70
CA SER A 90 10.59 -19.32 2.50
C SER A 90 9.78 -18.10 2.94
N LEU A 91 8.66 -17.88 2.28
CA LEU A 91 7.52 -17.35 3.01
C LEU A 91 7.23 -18.31 4.16
N GLN A 92 7.10 -17.76 5.38
CA GLN A 92 6.86 -18.55 6.57
C GLN A 92 5.64 -19.49 6.41
N PRO A 93 5.60 -20.64 7.09
CA PRO A 93 4.51 -21.62 6.98
C PRO A 93 3.12 -21.04 7.25
N GLU A 94 3.02 -20.02 8.08
CA GLU A 94 1.78 -19.30 8.38
C GLU A 94 1.16 -18.66 7.13
N PHE A 95 1.98 -18.19 6.19
CA PHE A 95 1.55 -17.69 4.89
C PHE A 95 1.27 -18.78 3.86
N LYS A 96 1.81 -19.97 4.03
CA LYS A 96 1.50 -21.12 3.17
C LYS A 96 0.04 -21.53 3.24
N SER A 97 -0.69 -21.18 4.29
CA SER A 97 -2.14 -21.40 4.38
C SER A 97 -2.95 -20.39 3.56
N LEU A 98 -2.35 -19.23 3.25
CA LEU A 98 -2.95 -18.18 2.42
C LEU A 98 -2.53 -18.29 0.95
N ILE A 99 -1.46 -19.04 0.68
CA ILE A 99 -0.88 -19.27 -0.65
C ILE A 99 -1.03 -20.74 -0.98
N THR A 100 -1.60 -21.06 -2.13
CA THR A 100 -1.73 -22.48 -2.55
C THR A 100 -0.36 -23.10 -2.83
N PRO A 101 -0.18 -24.45 -2.74
CA PRO A 101 1.11 -25.11 -2.97
C PRO A 101 1.75 -24.84 -4.34
N CYS A 102 0.97 -24.34 -5.31
CA CYS A 102 1.48 -23.92 -6.62
C CYS A 102 2.33 -22.65 -6.53
N ASP A 103 2.06 -21.77 -5.58
CA ASP A 103 2.58 -20.42 -5.53
C ASP A 103 3.92 -20.34 -4.80
N ALA A 104 4.17 -21.24 -3.85
CA ALA A 104 5.44 -21.34 -3.13
C ALA A 104 6.67 -21.58 -4.05
N ARG A 105 6.46 -21.99 -5.30
CA ARG A 105 7.52 -22.21 -6.30
C ARG A 105 7.86 -20.96 -7.12
N ARG A 106 7.03 -19.90 -7.09
CA ARG A 106 7.20 -18.71 -7.94
C ARG A 106 8.03 -17.59 -7.34
N PHE A 107 8.23 -17.58 -6.02
CA PHE A 107 9.18 -16.66 -5.36
C PHE A 107 10.66 -17.00 -5.60
N SER A 108 10.96 -17.93 -6.52
CA SER A 108 12.29 -18.50 -6.73
C SER A 108 13.25 -17.65 -7.57
N HIS A 109 12.89 -16.45 -7.97
CA HIS A 109 13.73 -15.61 -8.85
C HIS A 109 14.26 -14.33 -8.23
N ALA A 110 14.21 -14.19 -6.90
CA ALA A 110 14.95 -13.13 -6.23
C ALA A 110 16.45 -13.41 -6.33
N THR A 111 17.11 -12.79 -7.30
CA THR A 111 18.57 -12.90 -7.44
C THR A 111 19.27 -12.02 -6.42
N THR A 112 20.08 -12.62 -5.56
CA THR A 112 20.98 -11.93 -4.61
C THR A 112 22.23 -11.37 -5.29
N GLU A 113 22.29 -11.30 -6.58
CA GLU A 113 23.43 -10.77 -7.30
C GLU A 113 23.42 -9.26 -7.29
N GLN A 114 24.32 -8.68 -6.51
CA GLN A 114 24.58 -7.27 -6.26
C GLN A 114 23.46 -6.58 -5.46
N LEU A 115 23.86 -5.95 -4.35
CA LEU A 115 23.02 -5.00 -3.63
C LEU A 115 22.59 -3.88 -4.58
N SER A 116 21.50 -4.13 -5.30
CA SER A 116 20.80 -3.12 -6.05
C SER A 116 19.89 -2.36 -5.07
N TYR A 117 19.41 -1.20 -5.46
CA TYR A 117 18.36 -0.51 -4.71
C TYR A 117 17.07 -1.33 -4.63
N MET A 118 16.90 -2.33 -5.50
CA MET A 118 15.65 -3.06 -5.67
C MET A 118 15.75 -4.50 -5.14
N GLN A 119 14.79 -4.88 -4.33
CA GLN A 119 14.57 -6.25 -3.90
C GLN A 119 13.34 -6.78 -4.65
N HIS A 120 13.58 -7.61 -5.68
CA HIS A 120 12.56 -8.10 -6.60
C HIS A 120 11.83 -9.34 -6.09
N PHE A 121 10.53 -9.38 -6.34
CA PHE A 121 9.67 -10.56 -6.14
C PHE A 121 8.49 -10.50 -7.10
N ASN A 122 7.78 -11.60 -7.28
CA ASN A 122 6.58 -11.65 -8.11
C ASN A 122 5.49 -12.50 -7.45
N PHE A 123 4.25 -12.22 -7.82
CA PHE A 123 3.08 -12.94 -7.34
C PHE A 123 1.95 -12.87 -8.36
N PRO A 124 1.01 -13.83 -8.36
CA PRO A 124 -0.17 -13.76 -9.21
C PRO A 124 -1.18 -12.73 -8.67
N LEU A 125 -1.74 -11.95 -9.58
CA LEU A 125 -2.75 -10.93 -9.32
C LEU A 125 -3.94 -11.11 -10.25
N ASN A 126 -5.16 -11.06 -9.71
CA ASN A 126 -6.38 -10.98 -10.51
C ASN A 126 -6.61 -9.54 -10.97
N ALA A 127 -6.28 -9.25 -12.21
CA ALA A 127 -6.37 -7.92 -12.79
C ALA A 127 -7.71 -7.70 -13.51
N GLN A 128 -8.49 -6.74 -13.07
CA GLN A 128 -9.76 -6.34 -13.68
C GLN A 128 -9.52 -5.19 -14.65
N ARG A 129 -9.00 -5.51 -15.85
CA ARG A 129 -8.48 -4.53 -16.82
C ARG A 129 -9.45 -4.15 -17.92
N GLY A 130 -10.51 -4.91 -18.09
CA GLY A 130 -11.50 -4.72 -19.14
C GLY A 130 -12.82 -4.22 -18.61
N ALA A 131 -13.92 -4.63 -19.25
CA ALA A 131 -15.25 -4.24 -18.82
C ALA A 131 -15.55 -4.64 -17.38
N VAL A 132 -16.15 -3.72 -16.62
CA VAL A 132 -16.77 -3.97 -15.32
C VAL A 132 -18.13 -3.28 -15.36
N GLU A 133 -19.18 -4.03 -15.73
CA GLU A 133 -20.50 -3.50 -15.97
C GLU A 133 -21.55 -4.30 -15.20
N LEU A 134 -22.46 -3.59 -14.55
CA LEU A 134 -23.65 -4.13 -13.89
C LEU A 134 -24.87 -3.30 -14.32
N ILE A 135 -25.84 -3.98 -14.95
CA ILE A 135 -27.09 -3.37 -15.41
C ILE A 135 -28.25 -4.10 -14.70
N ALA A 136 -29.12 -3.37 -14.02
CA ALA A 136 -30.30 -3.94 -13.34
C ALA A 136 -31.59 -3.47 -14.02
N ASP A 137 -32.42 -4.41 -14.53
CA ASP A 137 -33.67 -4.14 -15.24
C ASP A 137 -33.55 -3.13 -16.40
N GLY A 138 -32.37 -3.00 -17.00
CA GLY A 138 -32.06 -2.08 -18.09
C GLY A 138 -31.40 -0.78 -17.66
N ASP A 139 -31.31 -0.49 -16.36
CA ASP A 139 -30.62 0.68 -15.81
C ASP A 139 -29.15 0.35 -15.55
N THR A 140 -28.24 1.11 -16.15
CA THR A 140 -26.79 0.95 -15.97
C THR A 140 -26.36 1.59 -14.65
N LEU A 141 -25.79 0.79 -13.75
CA LEU A 141 -25.19 1.25 -12.52
C LEU A 141 -23.76 1.78 -12.77
N LYS A 142 -23.35 2.76 -11.99
CA LYS A 142 -22.03 3.39 -12.09
C LYS A 142 -21.04 2.69 -11.18
N HIS A 143 -19.97 2.14 -11.76
CA HIS A 143 -18.88 1.56 -11.01
C HIS A 143 -18.25 2.60 -10.08
N THR A 144 -17.81 2.20 -8.90
CA THR A 144 -17.21 3.02 -7.81
C THR A 144 -18.14 4.10 -7.19
N ILE A 145 -19.38 4.25 -7.71
CA ILE A 145 -20.40 5.17 -7.19
C ILE A 145 -21.60 4.40 -6.67
N ASP A 146 -22.14 3.49 -7.48
CA ASP A 146 -23.33 2.69 -7.16
C ASP A 146 -22.97 1.26 -6.72
N TYR A 147 -21.82 0.77 -7.19
CA TYR A 147 -21.29 -0.55 -6.81
C TYR A 147 -19.76 -0.60 -6.93
N THR A 148 -19.16 -1.57 -6.22
CA THR A 148 -17.80 -2.07 -6.44
C THR A 148 -17.83 -3.55 -6.78
N LEU A 149 -16.89 -4.00 -7.62
CA LEU A 149 -16.67 -5.41 -7.90
C LEU A 149 -15.60 -5.93 -6.93
N LYS A 150 -15.86 -7.07 -6.27
CA LYS A 150 -14.84 -7.66 -5.41
C LYS A 150 -13.65 -8.16 -6.24
N GLU A 151 -12.47 -7.91 -5.71
CA GLU A 151 -11.17 -8.12 -6.34
C GLU A 151 -10.93 -9.56 -6.84
N PHE A 152 -11.56 -10.54 -6.21
CA PHE A 152 -11.46 -11.95 -6.55
C PHE A 152 -12.52 -12.43 -7.56
N SER A 153 -13.30 -11.52 -8.13
CA SER A 153 -14.34 -11.88 -9.09
C SER A 153 -13.74 -12.34 -10.42
N PRO A 154 -14.24 -13.45 -10.99
CA PRO A 154 -13.76 -13.97 -12.27
C PRO A 154 -14.33 -13.19 -13.44
N THR A 155 -13.81 -13.45 -14.64
CA THR A 155 -14.47 -13.07 -15.89
C THR A 155 -15.86 -13.68 -15.95
N TYR A 156 -16.85 -12.87 -16.27
CA TYR A 156 -18.23 -13.31 -16.44
C TYR A 156 -18.96 -12.42 -17.46
N LYS A 157 -19.76 -13.04 -18.32
CA LYS A 157 -20.63 -12.31 -19.27
C LYS A 157 -21.95 -13.03 -19.41
N GLY A 158 -23.05 -12.36 -19.08
CA GLY A 158 -24.39 -12.96 -19.23
C GLY A 158 -25.49 -12.16 -18.53
N GLU A 159 -26.69 -12.66 -18.70
CA GLU A 159 -27.89 -12.16 -18.01
C GLU A 159 -28.39 -13.20 -17.02
N LEU A 160 -28.79 -12.75 -15.85
CA LEU A 160 -29.25 -13.59 -14.75
C LEU A 160 -30.58 -13.08 -14.21
N GLU A 161 -31.50 -14.01 -13.85
CA GLU A 161 -32.62 -13.68 -13.02
C GLU A 161 -32.16 -13.35 -11.59
N VAL A 162 -32.82 -12.37 -10.97
CA VAL A 162 -32.52 -11.95 -9.60
C VAL A 162 -33.38 -12.68 -8.60
N VAL A 163 -32.76 -13.18 -7.55
CA VAL A 163 -33.44 -13.79 -6.39
C VAL A 163 -32.94 -13.15 -5.11
N TYR A 164 -33.84 -12.77 -4.22
CA TYR A 164 -33.48 -12.15 -2.93
C TYR A 164 -33.39 -13.24 -1.86
N LEU A 165 -32.25 -13.25 -1.13
CA LEU A 165 -31.99 -14.20 -0.06
C LEU A 165 -32.69 -13.75 1.23
N ASP A 166 -33.43 -14.65 1.87
CA ASP A 166 -33.97 -14.41 3.19
C ASP A 166 -32.86 -14.41 4.24
N ASN A 167 -32.78 -13.38 5.09
CA ASN A 167 -31.76 -13.17 6.09
C ASN A 167 -31.55 -14.34 7.06
N LYS A 168 -32.57 -15.21 7.25
CA LYS A 168 -32.41 -16.45 8.07
C LYS A 168 -31.35 -17.43 7.54
N TYR A 169 -30.91 -17.27 6.26
CA TYR A 169 -29.90 -18.10 5.64
C TYR A 169 -28.47 -17.45 5.67
N LEU A 170 -28.33 -16.28 6.26
CA LEU A 170 -27.00 -15.60 6.36
C LEU A 170 -26.06 -16.27 7.36
N HIS A 171 -26.56 -17.13 8.24
CA HIS A 171 -25.75 -17.86 9.21
C HIS A 171 -24.71 -18.76 8.51
N PRO A 172 -23.43 -18.81 8.98
CA PRO A 172 -22.35 -19.58 8.35
C PRO A 172 -22.73 -21.03 8.02
N ASP A 173 -23.37 -21.74 8.96
CA ASP A 173 -23.73 -23.15 8.79
C ASP A 173 -24.80 -23.40 7.72
N LYS A 174 -25.54 -22.38 7.35
CA LYS A 174 -26.69 -22.51 6.42
C LYS A 174 -26.41 -21.90 5.06
N PHE A 175 -25.61 -20.85 5.01
CA PHE A 175 -25.43 -20.02 3.82
C PHE A 175 -24.99 -20.83 2.61
N CYS A 176 -23.83 -21.45 2.67
CA CYS A 176 -23.32 -22.24 1.55
C CYS A 176 -24.16 -23.47 1.24
N THR A 177 -24.64 -24.16 2.28
CA THR A 177 -25.53 -25.35 2.08
C THR A 177 -26.81 -24.99 1.34
N TYR A 178 -27.42 -23.86 1.68
CA TYR A 178 -28.65 -23.42 1.04
C TYR A 178 -28.40 -22.91 -0.38
N LEU A 179 -27.38 -22.05 -0.58
CA LEU A 179 -27.09 -21.51 -1.89
C LEU A 179 -26.58 -22.55 -2.89
N ASN A 180 -25.93 -23.61 -2.42
CA ASN A 180 -25.50 -24.74 -3.26
C ASN A 180 -26.55 -25.83 -3.43
N SER A 181 -27.79 -25.64 -2.95
CA SER A 181 -28.88 -26.61 -3.15
C SER A 181 -29.27 -26.86 -4.63
N GLY A 182 -28.82 -25.96 -5.52
CA GLY A 182 -29.10 -25.97 -6.95
C GLY A 182 -30.29 -25.10 -7.35
N GLU A 183 -31.09 -24.60 -6.40
CA GLU A 183 -32.19 -23.68 -6.64
C GLU A 183 -31.72 -22.32 -7.21
N PHE A 184 -30.49 -21.91 -6.87
CA PHE A 184 -29.88 -20.65 -7.28
C PHE A 184 -28.93 -20.79 -8.47
N LYS A 185 -28.91 -21.97 -9.09
CA LYS A 185 -28.07 -22.18 -10.24
C LYS A 185 -28.41 -21.16 -11.35
N ASP A 186 -27.37 -20.55 -11.88
CA ASP A 186 -27.48 -19.54 -12.95
C ASP A 186 -28.40 -18.36 -12.58
N LYS A 187 -28.44 -17.97 -11.28
CA LYS A 187 -29.17 -16.81 -10.78
C LYS A 187 -28.26 -15.83 -10.11
N ALA A 188 -28.62 -14.55 -10.13
CA ALA A 188 -28.01 -13.52 -9.30
C ALA A 188 -28.70 -13.49 -7.93
N VAL A 189 -27.98 -13.84 -6.89
CA VAL A 189 -28.51 -13.83 -5.53
C VAL A 189 -28.21 -12.48 -4.89
N VAL A 190 -29.26 -11.76 -4.48
CA VAL A 190 -29.13 -10.50 -3.73
C VAL A 190 -29.28 -10.81 -2.25
N LEU A 191 -28.31 -10.38 -1.45
CA LEU A 191 -28.37 -10.44 0.00
C LEU A 191 -28.33 -9.03 0.62
N ASP A 192 -28.92 -8.93 1.80
CA ASP A 192 -28.79 -7.74 2.65
C ASP A 192 -27.41 -7.68 3.25
N TRP A 193 -26.60 -6.73 2.77
CA TRP A 193 -25.21 -6.59 3.17
C TRP A 193 -25.03 -6.11 4.61
N ASP A 194 -25.93 -5.25 5.09
CA ASP A 194 -25.86 -4.74 6.46
C ASP A 194 -26.14 -5.87 7.46
N CYS A 195 -27.20 -6.66 7.22
CA CYS A 195 -27.50 -7.85 8.02
C CYS A 195 -26.39 -8.92 7.92
N PHE A 196 -25.78 -9.09 6.74
CA PHE A 196 -24.68 -10.03 6.55
C PHE A 196 -23.47 -9.63 7.39
N ARG A 197 -23.08 -8.35 7.37
CA ARG A 197 -21.97 -7.81 8.19
C ARG A 197 -22.23 -8.00 9.68
N GLU A 198 -23.43 -7.67 10.16
CA GLU A 198 -23.80 -7.88 11.57
C GLU A 198 -23.67 -9.36 11.95
N THR A 199 -24.08 -10.26 11.05
CA THR A 199 -23.93 -11.70 11.27
C THR A 199 -22.46 -12.09 11.36
N MET A 200 -21.59 -11.57 10.49
CA MET A 200 -20.15 -11.86 10.51
C MET A 200 -19.48 -11.41 11.82
N TYR A 201 -19.83 -10.21 12.31
CA TYR A 201 -19.29 -9.71 13.60
C TYR A 201 -19.70 -10.58 14.80
N THR A 202 -20.79 -11.32 14.70
CA THR A 202 -21.25 -12.25 15.75
C THR A 202 -20.37 -13.51 15.85
N TYR A 203 -19.62 -13.83 14.80
CA TYR A 203 -18.77 -15.02 14.70
C TYR A 203 -17.29 -14.63 14.47
N PRO A 204 -16.59 -14.09 15.49
CA PRO A 204 -15.20 -13.70 15.35
C PRO A 204 -14.31 -14.91 15.01
N GLY A 205 -13.33 -14.71 14.14
CA GLY A 205 -12.41 -15.76 13.68
C GLY A 205 -12.89 -16.57 12.47
N ILE A 206 -14.05 -16.23 11.89
CA ILE A 206 -14.45 -16.80 10.61
C ILE A 206 -13.74 -16.04 9.48
N GLU A 207 -12.96 -16.74 8.68
CA GLU A 207 -12.48 -16.23 7.41
C GLU A 207 -13.66 -16.12 6.43
N VAL A 208 -14.29 -14.95 6.39
CA VAL A 208 -15.49 -14.64 5.62
C VAL A 208 -15.39 -15.11 4.17
N TYR A 209 -14.27 -14.83 3.56
CA TYR A 209 -14.02 -15.18 2.18
C TYR A 209 -14.08 -16.71 1.96
N LYS A 210 -13.32 -17.49 2.73
CA LYS A 210 -13.28 -18.95 2.61
C LYS A 210 -14.59 -19.61 3.03
N THR A 211 -15.28 -19.03 4.00
CA THR A 211 -16.51 -19.58 4.54
C THR A 211 -17.72 -19.32 3.66
N TYR A 212 -17.79 -18.12 3.07
CA TYR A 212 -19.02 -17.69 2.39
C TYR A 212 -18.90 -17.63 0.87
N PHE A 213 -17.74 -17.29 0.30
CA PHE A 213 -17.67 -17.05 -1.14
C PHE A 213 -17.03 -18.20 -1.93
N VAL A 214 -15.93 -18.75 -1.46
CA VAL A 214 -15.23 -19.84 -2.16
C VAL A 214 -16.11 -21.09 -2.38
N PRO A 215 -16.93 -21.52 -1.41
CA PRO A 215 -17.74 -22.73 -1.59
C PRO A 215 -18.95 -22.57 -2.51
N LEU A 216 -19.23 -21.36 -3.03
CA LEU A 216 -20.41 -21.11 -3.86
C LEU A 216 -20.16 -21.46 -5.33
N ASP A 217 -20.29 -22.72 -5.71
CA ASP A 217 -20.05 -23.22 -7.06
C ASP A 217 -21.29 -23.26 -7.97
N LYS A 218 -22.49 -22.95 -7.44
CA LYS A 218 -23.77 -23.07 -8.16
C LYS A 218 -24.55 -21.78 -8.31
N VAL A 219 -24.03 -20.68 -7.77
CA VAL A 219 -24.63 -19.35 -7.90
C VAL A 219 -24.06 -18.65 -9.14
N GLY A 220 -24.90 -17.96 -9.90
CA GLY A 220 -24.47 -17.24 -11.10
C GLY A 220 -23.73 -15.93 -10.79
N ALA A 221 -24.23 -15.18 -9.80
CA ALA A 221 -23.58 -13.98 -9.25
C ALA A 221 -24.07 -13.74 -7.82
N LEU A 222 -23.25 -13.05 -7.02
CA LEU A 222 -23.64 -12.58 -5.69
C LEU A 222 -23.66 -11.05 -5.66
N ILE A 223 -24.75 -10.46 -5.18
CA ILE A 223 -24.95 -9.02 -5.07
C ILE A 223 -25.27 -8.70 -3.61
N CYS A 224 -24.30 -8.05 -2.97
CA CYS A 224 -24.38 -7.63 -1.57
C CYS A 224 -24.92 -6.20 -1.53
N ARG A 225 -26.23 -6.02 -1.32
CA ARG A 225 -26.89 -4.72 -1.31
C ARG A 225 -26.91 -4.15 0.10
N GLY A 226 -26.30 -2.98 0.30
CA GLY A 226 -26.28 -2.26 1.56
C GLY A 226 -26.67 -0.79 1.43
N LYS A 227 -26.57 -0.04 2.51
CA LYS A 227 -26.80 1.43 2.53
C LYS A 227 -25.61 2.18 1.96
N GLU A 228 -24.41 1.69 2.26
CA GLU A 228 -23.15 2.32 1.89
C GLU A 228 -22.33 1.40 0.99
N LEU A 229 -21.55 2.03 0.11
CA LEU A 229 -20.60 1.33 -0.72
C LEU A 229 -19.30 1.15 0.08
N LEU A 230 -18.80 -0.08 0.16
CA LEU A 230 -17.51 -0.33 0.75
C LEU A 230 -16.37 0.11 -0.18
N PRO A 231 -15.23 0.54 0.38
CA PRO A 231 -14.03 0.80 -0.39
C PRO A 231 -13.64 -0.38 -1.29
N TYR A 232 -12.95 -0.09 -2.37
CA TYR A 232 -12.39 -1.12 -3.24
C TYR A 232 -11.09 -1.65 -2.62
N PHE A 233 -10.80 -2.92 -2.78
CA PHE A 233 -9.56 -3.55 -2.32
C PHE A 233 -8.96 -4.39 -3.43
N LYS A 234 -7.64 -4.56 -3.45
CA LYS A 234 -6.98 -5.50 -4.34
C LYS A 234 -7.00 -6.92 -3.78
N SER A 235 -6.85 -7.86 -4.69
CA SER A 235 -6.88 -9.27 -4.33
C SER A 235 -5.63 -9.65 -3.54
N ARG A 236 -5.87 -10.16 -2.36
CA ARG A 236 -4.85 -10.81 -1.52
C ARG A 236 -4.49 -12.21 -2.01
N ASN A 237 -5.32 -12.80 -2.85
CA ASN A 237 -5.31 -14.22 -3.09
C ASN A 237 -5.36 -14.51 -4.58
N HIS A 238 -4.64 -15.53 -4.96
CA HIS A 238 -4.46 -16.02 -6.33
C HIS A 238 -5.65 -16.83 -6.83
N PHE A 239 -6.79 -16.75 -6.19
CA PHE A 239 -7.95 -17.52 -6.58
C PHE A 239 -9.12 -16.58 -6.88
N ASN A 240 -9.86 -16.97 -7.88
CA ASN A 240 -11.14 -16.36 -8.19
C ASN A 240 -12.25 -17.14 -7.46
N THR A 241 -13.29 -16.42 -7.04
CA THR A 241 -14.54 -17.09 -6.71
C THR A 241 -15.12 -17.74 -7.96
N PRO A 242 -15.99 -18.74 -7.81
CA PRO A 242 -16.69 -19.34 -8.97
C PRO A 242 -17.60 -18.38 -9.72
N MET A 243 -18.00 -17.26 -9.10
CA MET A 243 -18.92 -16.27 -9.64
C MET A 243 -18.48 -14.84 -9.28
N PRO A 244 -18.92 -13.82 -10.04
CA PRO A 244 -18.66 -12.42 -9.66
C PRO A 244 -19.44 -12.03 -8.40
N VAL A 245 -18.78 -11.20 -7.57
CA VAL A 245 -19.35 -10.67 -6.33
C VAL A 245 -19.34 -9.13 -6.39
N PHE A 246 -20.50 -8.54 -6.25
CA PHE A 246 -20.71 -7.10 -6.23
C PHE A 246 -21.12 -6.62 -4.85
N ILE A 247 -20.54 -5.52 -4.40
CA ILE A 247 -21.06 -4.75 -3.28
C ILE A 247 -21.78 -3.55 -3.87
N THR A 248 -23.06 -3.34 -3.53
CA THR A 248 -23.86 -2.24 -4.06
C THR A 248 -24.45 -1.42 -2.92
N ASN A 249 -24.74 -0.16 -3.20
CA ASN A 249 -25.52 0.68 -2.32
C ASN A 249 -27.03 0.65 -2.72
N GLU A 250 -27.80 1.62 -2.21
CA GLU A 250 -29.24 1.74 -2.48
C GLU A 250 -29.59 2.05 -3.94
N ALA A 251 -28.62 2.42 -4.79
CA ALA A 251 -28.85 2.59 -6.23
C ALA A 251 -29.22 1.26 -6.93
N PHE A 252 -28.81 0.12 -6.36
CA PHE A 252 -29.33 -1.16 -6.85
C PHE A 252 -30.79 -1.31 -6.47
N PRO A 253 -31.71 -1.56 -7.45
CA PRO A 253 -33.16 -1.58 -7.19
C PRO A 253 -33.58 -2.69 -6.19
N GLU A 254 -34.48 -2.35 -5.27
CA GLU A 254 -34.99 -3.31 -4.26
C GLU A 254 -35.77 -4.50 -4.84
N ASN A 255 -36.28 -4.35 -6.04
CA ASN A 255 -37.17 -5.35 -6.69
C ASN A 255 -36.66 -5.71 -8.08
N ALA A 256 -35.36 -5.59 -8.34
CA ALA A 256 -34.78 -5.98 -9.62
C ALA A 256 -35.17 -7.42 -9.97
N LYS A 257 -35.49 -7.68 -11.25
CA LYS A 257 -35.85 -8.98 -11.75
C LYS A 257 -34.76 -9.63 -12.55
N LYS A 258 -33.90 -8.81 -13.15
CA LYS A 258 -32.89 -9.27 -14.07
C LYS A 258 -31.63 -8.38 -13.94
N VAL A 259 -30.47 -8.99 -14.07
CA VAL A 259 -29.21 -8.27 -14.20
C VAL A 259 -28.47 -8.73 -15.45
N SER A 260 -27.80 -7.80 -16.13
CA SER A 260 -26.80 -8.08 -17.13
C SER A 260 -25.43 -7.71 -16.55
N ILE A 261 -24.49 -8.65 -16.66
CA ILE A 261 -23.15 -8.55 -16.08
C ILE A 261 -22.14 -8.74 -17.20
N ASN A 262 -21.14 -7.87 -17.25
CA ASN A 262 -19.99 -8.01 -18.11
C ASN A 262 -18.73 -7.65 -17.30
N VAL A 263 -17.96 -8.66 -16.91
CA VAL A 263 -16.72 -8.55 -16.13
C VAL A 263 -15.61 -9.21 -16.88
N GLU A 264 -14.52 -8.47 -17.12
CA GLU A 264 -13.30 -8.98 -17.71
C GLU A 264 -12.18 -8.93 -16.66
N ALA A 265 -11.70 -10.10 -16.26
CA ALA A 265 -10.62 -10.26 -15.30
C ALA A 265 -9.61 -11.28 -15.82
N GLU A 266 -8.34 -11.07 -15.51
CA GLU A 266 -7.23 -11.91 -15.96
C GLU A 266 -6.25 -12.14 -14.81
N MET A 267 -5.83 -13.40 -14.62
CA MET A 267 -4.72 -13.72 -13.71
C MET A 267 -3.41 -13.39 -14.41
N ILE A 268 -2.65 -12.47 -13.82
CA ILE A 268 -1.33 -12.07 -14.32
C ILE A 268 -0.24 -12.33 -13.29
N ASP A 269 0.99 -12.52 -13.74
CA ASP A 269 2.16 -12.44 -12.86
C ASP A 269 2.50 -10.95 -12.66
N HIS A 270 2.44 -10.49 -11.42
CA HIS A 270 2.80 -9.12 -11.03
C HIS A 270 4.25 -9.10 -10.59
N ASP A 271 5.07 -8.31 -11.28
CA ASP A 271 6.44 -8.02 -10.88
C ASP A 271 6.44 -6.86 -9.90
N ALA A 272 6.93 -7.11 -8.69
CA ALA A 272 7.01 -6.13 -7.62
C ALA A 272 8.45 -5.98 -7.10
N HIS A 273 8.74 -4.85 -6.49
CA HIS A 273 10.07 -4.60 -5.95
C HIS A 273 10.08 -3.55 -4.85
N ASN A 274 10.63 -3.92 -3.70
CA ASN A 274 10.94 -2.95 -2.67
C ASN A 274 12.16 -2.13 -3.08
N ILE A 275 12.14 -0.82 -2.80
CA ILE A 275 13.26 0.09 -3.06
C ILE A 275 13.94 0.40 -1.73
N ILE A 276 15.25 0.18 -1.64
CA ILE A 276 16.03 0.29 -0.41
C ILE A 276 17.16 1.29 -0.60
N ALA A 277 17.17 2.34 0.22
CA ALA A 277 18.25 3.32 0.27
C ALA A 277 18.79 3.43 1.71
N PHE A 278 20.03 3.91 1.85
CA PHE A 278 20.74 3.89 3.12
C PHE A 278 21.58 5.14 3.32
N ILE A 279 21.46 5.75 4.48
CA ILE A 279 22.31 6.85 4.93
C ILE A 279 23.05 6.38 6.17
N PRO A 280 24.39 6.26 6.11
CA PRO A 280 25.21 5.93 7.27
C PRO A 280 25.05 6.96 8.39
N GLY A 281 24.97 6.49 9.62
CA GLY A 281 24.99 7.33 10.81
C GLY A 281 26.40 7.86 11.11
N THR A 282 26.47 8.76 12.08
CA THR A 282 27.73 9.37 12.52
C THR A 282 28.48 8.56 13.59
N GLU A 283 27.81 7.59 14.21
CA GLU A 283 28.41 6.68 15.18
C GLU A 283 28.68 5.30 14.56
N ASP A 284 29.78 4.69 14.93
CA ASP A 284 30.13 3.33 14.53
C ASP A 284 29.30 2.33 15.33
N THR A 285 28.09 2.07 14.85
CA THR A 285 27.14 1.11 15.45
C THR A 285 26.44 0.31 14.35
N GLN A 286 26.11 -0.93 14.66
CA GLN A 286 25.28 -1.75 13.76
C GLN A 286 23.78 -1.40 13.82
N LYS A 287 23.37 -0.54 14.78
CA LYS A 287 21.99 -0.11 14.93
C LYS A 287 21.56 0.86 13.84
N HIS A 288 20.34 0.69 13.36
CA HIS A 288 19.77 1.58 12.36
C HIS A 288 18.24 1.75 12.56
N PHE A 289 17.73 2.89 12.11
CA PHE A 289 16.30 3.09 11.93
C PHE A 289 15.85 2.54 10.58
N ILE A 290 14.61 2.09 10.50
CA ILE A 290 13.90 1.96 9.23
C ILE A 290 12.82 3.03 9.19
N LEU A 291 12.84 3.86 8.15
CA LEU A 291 11.73 4.72 7.76
C LEU A 291 11.12 4.10 6.51
N ALA A 292 9.82 3.82 6.55
CA ALA A 292 9.15 3.10 5.49
C ALA A 292 7.83 3.74 5.06
N CYS A 293 7.43 3.46 3.85
CA CYS A 293 6.11 3.67 3.28
C CYS A 293 5.91 2.65 2.15
N HIS A 294 4.69 2.39 1.74
CA HIS A 294 4.47 1.75 0.44
C HIS A 294 4.33 2.79 -0.66
N TYR A 295 4.56 2.38 -1.91
CA TYR A 295 4.42 3.26 -3.08
C TYR A 295 3.48 2.72 -4.15
N ASP A 296 3.06 1.47 -4.05
CA ASP A 296 2.00 0.90 -4.86
C ASP A 296 0.64 1.47 -4.47
N HIS A 297 -0.38 1.22 -5.29
CA HIS A 297 -1.78 1.49 -4.95
C HIS A 297 -2.69 0.59 -5.82
N LEU A 298 -4.00 0.82 -5.77
CA LEU A 298 -5.02 -0.08 -6.33
C LEU A 298 -5.03 -0.18 -7.86
N GLY A 299 -4.39 0.74 -8.56
CA GLY A 299 -4.28 0.68 -10.01
C GLY A 299 -5.52 1.12 -10.75
N ILE A 300 -5.94 0.31 -11.71
CA ILE A 300 -7.14 0.54 -12.51
C ILE A 300 -8.13 -0.59 -12.23
N CYS A 301 -9.41 -0.23 -12.11
CA CYS A 301 -10.50 -1.17 -12.13
C CYS A 301 -11.46 -0.83 -13.27
N GLY A 302 -11.72 -1.80 -14.15
CA GLY A 302 -12.42 -1.56 -15.38
C GLY A 302 -11.57 -0.79 -16.40
N GLU A 303 -12.21 -0.18 -17.39
CA GLU A 303 -11.52 0.52 -18.48
C GLU A 303 -11.06 1.95 -18.13
N LYS A 304 -11.66 2.57 -17.09
CA LYS A 304 -11.56 4.04 -16.91
C LYS A 304 -11.26 4.49 -15.48
N GLU A 305 -11.54 3.67 -14.49
CA GLU A 305 -11.45 4.08 -13.09
C GLU A 305 -10.02 3.91 -12.60
N ILE A 306 -9.28 5.04 -12.54
CA ILE A 306 -7.90 5.08 -12.01
C ILE A 306 -7.98 5.44 -10.53
N PHE A 307 -7.32 4.66 -9.71
CA PHE A 307 -7.11 4.93 -8.30
C PHE A 307 -5.75 5.62 -8.17
N ASN A 308 -5.75 6.95 -8.10
CA ASN A 308 -4.51 7.73 -8.15
C ASN A 308 -3.70 7.64 -6.86
N GLY A 309 -4.33 7.50 -5.70
CA GLY A 309 -3.65 7.32 -4.42
C GLY A 309 -2.78 8.51 -4.03
N ALA A 310 -3.35 9.70 -3.94
CA ALA A 310 -2.60 10.89 -3.55
C ALA A 310 -2.28 10.89 -2.06
N ASN A 311 -3.28 10.57 -1.21
CA ASN A 311 -3.06 10.33 0.20
C ASN A 311 -2.48 8.93 0.44
N ASP A 312 -3.03 7.93 -0.21
CA ASP A 312 -2.67 6.53 -0.09
C ASP A 312 -1.87 6.02 -1.31
N ASN A 313 -0.54 5.89 -1.29
CA ASN A 313 0.36 6.45 -0.29
C ASN A 313 1.47 7.29 -0.97
N SER A 314 1.05 8.16 -1.95
CA SER A 314 1.99 9.15 -2.49
C SER A 314 2.45 10.12 -1.41
N SER A 315 1.61 10.37 -0.39
CA SER A 315 1.91 11.25 0.73
C SER A 315 3.07 10.71 1.59
N GLY A 316 3.02 9.46 2.01
CA GLY A 316 4.11 8.80 2.74
C GLY A 316 5.39 8.75 1.92
N THR A 317 5.29 8.39 0.63
CA THR A 317 6.44 8.37 -0.29
C THR A 317 7.12 9.73 -0.39
N ALA A 318 6.34 10.80 -0.53
CA ALA A 318 6.86 12.17 -0.62
C ALA A 318 7.54 12.62 0.69
N MET A 319 6.96 12.27 1.84
CA MET A 319 7.55 12.57 3.15
C MET A 319 8.86 11.80 3.33
N LEU A 320 8.90 10.54 2.96
CA LEU A 320 10.09 9.72 3.08
C LEU A 320 11.25 10.29 2.25
N LEU A 321 11.00 10.74 1.03
CA LEU A 321 11.99 11.43 0.19
C LEU A 321 12.45 12.77 0.81
N ASN A 322 11.56 13.51 1.48
CA ASN A 322 11.95 14.74 2.21
C ASN A 322 12.82 14.47 3.44
N LEU A 323 12.48 13.44 4.23
CA LEU A 323 13.31 13.00 5.35
C LEU A 323 14.68 12.52 4.87
N MET A 324 14.74 11.83 3.73
CA MET A 324 16.00 11.44 3.10
C MET A 324 16.85 12.63 2.72
N ARG A 325 16.28 13.71 2.17
CA ARG A 325 16.97 14.98 1.90
C ARG A 325 17.58 15.55 3.17
N HIS A 326 16.80 15.61 4.25
CA HIS A 326 17.28 16.12 5.53
C HIS A 326 18.46 15.31 6.07
N PHE A 327 18.30 13.98 6.17
CA PHE A 327 19.34 13.12 6.74
C PHE A 327 20.57 12.99 5.84
N LYS A 328 20.44 13.21 4.53
CA LYS A 328 21.60 13.31 3.63
C LYS A 328 22.47 14.52 3.96
N LEU A 329 21.85 15.64 4.30
CA LEU A 329 22.57 16.88 4.68
C LEU A 329 22.99 16.87 6.15
N ASN A 330 22.21 16.21 7.01
CA ASN A 330 22.37 16.15 8.47
C ASN A 330 22.34 14.69 8.94
N PRO A 331 23.38 13.89 8.70
CA PRO A 331 23.37 12.48 9.09
C PRO A 331 23.13 12.32 10.61
N PRO A 332 22.17 11.49 11.03
CA PRO A 332 21.87 11.29 12.43
C PRO A 332 22.92 10.40 13.11
N LYS A 333 22.73 10.14 14.41
CA LYS A 333 23.60 9.27 15.19
C LYS A 333 23.64 7.84 14.63
N TYR A 334 22.46 7.22 14.49
CA TYR A 334 22.30 5.88 13.93
C TYR A 334 22.08 5.97 12.43
N SER A 335 22.48 4.95 11.71
CA SER A 335 22.15 4.83 10.27
C SER A 335 20.64 4.83 10.05
N VAL A 336 20.21 5.31 8.88
CA VAL A 336 18.80 5.27 8.47
C VAL A 336 18.67 4.50 7.17
N MET A 337 17.88 3.45 7.20
CA MET A 337 17.43 2.73 6.02
C MET A 337 16.05 3.27 5.62
N PHE A 338 15.89 3.59 4.36
CA PHE A 338 14.63 4.01 3.75
C PHE A 338 14.13 2.86 2.90
N ILE A 339 12.90 2.43 3.14
CA ILE A 339 12.28 1.36 2.36
C ILE A 339 10.96 1.87 1.79
N PHE A 340 10.82 1.80 0.47
CA PHE A 340 9.57 2.02 -0.23
C PHE A 340 9.06 0.64 -0.65
N PHE A 341 8.02 0.17 0.01
CA PHE A 341 7.45 -1.16 -0.24
C PHE A 341 6.57 -1.15 -1.48
N ASP A 342 6.60 -2.23 -2.24
CA ASP A 342 5.63 -2.55 -3.28
C ASP A 342 4.69 -3.64 -2.77
N ALA A 343 3.49 -3.69 -3.32
CA ALA A 343 2.50 -4.70 -3.00
C ALA A 343 2.04 -4.73 -1.53
N GLU A 344 1.97 -3.58 -0.89
CA GLU A 344 1.28 -3.39 0.39
C GLU A 344 -0.20 -3.72 0.23
N GLU A 345 -0.84 -3.14 -0.80
CA GLU A 345 -2.24 -3.31 -1.17
C GLU A 345 -2.62 -4.78 -1.52
N ASN A 346 -1.63 -5.59 -1.72
CA ASN A 346 -1.75 -7.03 -1.93
C ASN A 346 -1.39 -7.82 -0.67
N ASN A 347 -1.72 -7.32 0.51
CA ASN A 347 -1.53 -8.00 1.78
C ASN A 347 -0.12 -7.93 2.33
N LEU A 348 0.49 -6.77 2.27
CA LEU A 348 1.80 -6.53 2.85
C LEU A 348 2.89 -7.43 2.24
N LEU A 349 2.71 -7.86 0.96
CA LEU A 349 3.64 -8.84 0.37
C LEU A 349 5.07 -8.33 0.35
N GLY A 350 5.27 -7.03 0.09
CA GLY A 350 6.60 -6.42 0.07
C GLY A 350 7.28 -6.41 1.42
N SER A 351 6.59 -5.99 2.46
CA SER A 351 7.13 -5.94 3.82
C SER A 351 7.33 -7.33 4.42
N PHE A 352 6.43 -8.29 4.16
CA PHE A 352 6.65 -9.68 4.51
C PHE A 352 7.88 -10.25 3.81
N PHE A 353 8.01 -9.99 2.50
CA PHE A 353 9.17 -10.45 1.74
C PHE A 353 10.48 -9.88 2.31
N TYR A 354 10.51 -8.59 2.65
CA TYR A 354 11.67 -7.99 3.29
C TYR A 354 11.94 -8.58 4.68
N ALA A 355 10.92 -8.70 5.53
CA ALA A 355 11.08 -9.22 6.88
C ALA A 355 11.58 -10.67 6.91
N ASP A 356 11.27 -11.46 5.87
CA ASP A 356 11.78 -12.82 5.69
C ASP A 356 13.16 -12.87 5.03
N ASN A 357 13.51 -11.83 4.24
CA ASN A 357 14.79 -11.72 3.51
C ASN A 357 15.48 -10.38 3.77
N PRO A 358 15.76 -10.03 5.04
CA PRO A 358 16.26 -8.71 5.38
C PRO A 358 17.70 -8.50 4.87
N VAL A 359 17.99 -7.28 4.40
CA VAL A 359 19.34 -6.88 3.99
C VAL A 359 20.28 -6.83 5.20
N LEU A 360 19.79 -6.31 6.32
CA LEU A 360 20.50 -6.29 7.61
C LEU A 360 19.68 -7.08 8.65
N PRO A 361 20.34 -7.71 9.65
CA PRO A 361 19.62 -8.45 10.68
C PRO A 361 18.53 -7.61 11.38
N LEU A 362 17.35 -8.16 11.58
CA LEU A 362 16.21 -7.44 12.16
C LEU A 362 16.49 -6.99 13.60
N GLU A 363 17.28 -7.74 14.37
CA GLU A 363 17.70 -7.34 15.73
C GLU A 363 18.60 -6.10 15.76
N ASN A 364 19.12 -5.67 14.62
CA ASN A 364 19.87 -4.42 14.49
C ASN A 364 18.96 -3.20 14.28
N ILE A 365 17.67 -3.40 14.05
CA ILE A 365 16.71 -2.30 13.91
C ILE A 365 16.52 -1.65 15.29
N GLN A 366 16.80 -0.34 15.35
CA GLN A 366 16.58 0.48 16.53
C GLN A 366 15.08 0.77 16.70
N TYR A 367 14.45 1.13 15.59
CA TYR A 367 13.01 1.36 15.51
C TYR A 367 12.57 1.37 14.04
N PHE A 368 11.37 0.86 13.77
CA PHE A 368 10.71 0.91 12.47
C PHE A 368 9.58 1.94 12.51
N VAL A 369 9.58 2.90 11.60
CA VAL A 369 8.54 3.93 11.47
C VAL A 369 7.95 3.86 10.09
N GLU A 370 6.67 3.60 10.02
CA GLU A 370 5.88 3.61 8.79
C GLU A 370 5.08 4.90 8.68
N LEU A 371 5.07 5.48 7.50
CA LEU A 371 4.30 6.67 7.15
C LEU A 371 3.30 6.32 6.05
N ASP A 372 2.04 6.36 6.41
CA ASP A 372 0.97 6.04 5.48
C ASP A 372 -0.21 6.99 5.67
N MET A 373 -0.87 7.37 4.55
CA MET A 373 -2.03 8.28 4.55
C MET A 373 -1.83 9.56 5.37
N ILE A 374 -0.69 10.23 5.18
CA ILE A 374 -0.30 11.42 5.95
C ILE A 374 -0.61 12.75 5.25
N GLY A 375 -1.28 12.69 4.12
CA GLY A 375 -1.72 13.84 3.31
C GLY A 375 -3.12 14.32 3.67
N ASP A 376 -3.42 14.42 4.96
CA ASP A 376 -4.73 14.80 5.48
C ASP A 376 -4.69 16.07 6.35
N ASN A 377 -5.87 16.68 6.56
CA ASN A 377 -6.04 17.88 7.38
C ASN A 377 -6.34 17.59 8.85
N GLY A 378 -6.34 16.32 9.26
CA GLY A 378 -6.62 15.90 10.63
C GLY A 378 -5.67 16.50 11.66
N ASN A 379 -6.14 16.60 12.89
CA ASN A 379 -5.35 17.09 14.02
C ASN A 379 -4.97 16.00 15.02
N ASN A 380 -5.32 14.77 14.73
CA ASN A 380 -4.89 13.59 15.48
C ASN A 380 -4.00 12.73 14.59
N ILE A 381 -3.09 12.02 15.22
CA ILE A 381 -2.32 10.96 14.58
C ILE A 381 -2.88 9.64 15.10
N TYR A 382 -3.26 8.76 14.17
CA TYR A 382 -3.56 7.38 14.46
C TYR A 382 -2.24 6.59 14.48
N CYS A 383 -1.97 5.88 15.56
CA CYS A 383 -0.73 5.13 15.73
C CYS A 383 -1.03 3.67 16.05
N GLN A 384 -0.56 2.75 15.22
CA GLN A 384 -0.47 1.34 15.61
C GLN A 384 0.94 0.98 16.06
N ILE A 385 1.04 0.18 17.10
CA ILE A 385 2.31 -0.05 17.79
C ILE A 385 2.50 -1.52 18.06
N SER A 386 3.68 -2.04 17.70
CA SER A 386 4.12 -3.37 18.14
C SER A 386 4.35 -3.40 19.65
N ASP A 387 4.26 -4.57 20.27
CA ASP A 387 4.47 -4.72 21.73
C ASP A 387 5.78 -4.07 22.24
N PRO A 388 6.95 -4.24 21.57
CA PRO A 388 8.18 -3.56 21.99
C PRO A 388 8.24 -2.08 21.58
N GLY A 389 7.22 -1.52 20.93
CA GLY A 389 7.21 -0.15 20.38
C GLY A 389 6.77 0.95 21.35
N GLU A 390 6.30 0.63 22.56
CA GLU A 390 5.70 1.59 23.51
C GLU A 390 6.66 2.73 23.92
N GLU A 391 7.95 2.45 24.08
CA GLU A 391 8.91 3.49 24.43
C GLU A 391 9.06 4.55 23.32
N GLY A 392 8.96 4.12 22.05
CA GLY A 392 8.97 5.02 20.92
C GLY A 392 7.76 5.95 20.91
N LEU A 393 6.55 5.43 21.14
CA LEU A 393 5.35 6.27 21.25
C LEU A 393 5.46 7.26 22.40
N ALA A 394 5.96 6.84 23.56
CA ALA A 394 6.18 7.74 24.69
C ALA A 394 7.15 8.87 24.34
N TYR A 395 8.18 8.56 23.54
CA TYR A 395 9.13 9.56 23.08
C TYR A 395 8.52 10.50 22.03
N LEU A 396 7.73 9.99 21.08
CA LEU A 396 6.96 10.82 20.12
C LEU A 396 6.00 11.77 20.84
N ASN A 397 5.29 11.32 21.86
CA ASN A 397 4.42 12.17 22.68
C ASN A 397 5.20 13.29 23.39
N LYS A 398 6.42 13.01 23.84
CA LYS A 398 7.29 14.03 24.44
C LYS A 398 7.71 15.07 23.40
N ILE A 399 8.10 14.67 22.20
CA ILE A 399 8.41 15.58 21.09
C ILE A 399 7.18 16.41 20.77
N ASN A 400 6.03 15.76 20.50
CA ASN A 400 4.80 16.46 20.19
C ASN A 400 4.44 17.54 21.20
N SER A 401 4.57 17.21 22.49
CA SER A 401 4.27 18.16 23.58
C SER A 401 5.23 19.35 23.64
N SER A 402 6.43 19.25 23.02
CA SER A 402 7.42 20.33 22.96
C SER A 402 7.32 21.20 21.71
N MET A 403 6.52 20.79 20.71
CA MET A 403 6.33 21.52 19.47
C MET A 403 5.50 22.79 19.69
N GLU A 404 5.79 23.84 18.92
CA GLU A 404 5.02 25.09 18.94
C GLU A 404 3.55 24.87 18.54
N ASN A 405 3.32 23.96 17.59
CA ASN A 405 1.99 23.56 17.13
C ASN A 405 1.83 22.04 17.21
N PRO A 406 1.53 21.48 18.39
CA PRO A 406 1.42 20.03 18.56
C PRO A 406 0.16 19.46 17.89
N PHE A 407 0.20 18.19 17.55
CA PHE A 407 -1.02 17.42 17.28
C PHE A 407 -1.83 17.28 18.57
N ALA A 408 -3.14 17.26 18.45
CA ALA A 408 -4.01 17.18 19.63
C ALA A 408 -3.85 15.83 20.36
N LYS A 409 -3.62 14.75 19.59
CA LYS A 409 -3.45 13.41 20.13
C LYS A 409 -2.60 12.55 19.19
N LEU A 410 -1.72 11.73 19.76
CA LEU A 410 -1.19 10.54 19.15
C LEU A 410 -2.01 9.37 19.69
N ASP A 411 -2.98 8.90 18.90
CA ASP A 411 -3.98 7.92 19.34
C ASP A 411 -3.44 6.50 19.19
N ARG A 412 -3.19 5.85 20.33
CA ARG A 412 -2.58 4.52 20.36
C ARG A 412 -3.60 3.43 20.08
N HIS A 413 -3.28 2.59 19.11
CA HIS A 413 -3.99 1.37 18.77
C HIS A 413 -3.07 0.16 18.84
N PRO A 414 -3.59 -1.05 19.12
CA PRO A 414 -2.81 -2.28 18.99
C PRO A 414 -2.41 -2.48 17.53
N MET A 415 -1.31 -3.18 17.33
CA MET A 415 -0.87 -3.60 15.99
C MET A 415 -1.93 -4.50 15.34
N ASP A 416 -2.22 -4.23 14.08
CA ASP A 416 -3.14 -5.01 13.24
C ASP A 416 -2.49 -5.32 11.89
N ASP A 417 -3.06 -6.24 11.11
CA ASP A 417 -2.47 -6.85 9.91
C ASP A 417 -2.79 -6.09 8.61
N TYR A 418 -2.94 -4.78 8.67
CA TYR A 418 -3.26 -3.98 7.48
C TYR A 418 -2.21 -2.92 7.09
N ALA A 419 -1.01 -2.95 7.69
CA ALA A 419 0.06 -2.02 7.34
C ALA A 419 1.45 -2.66 7.49
N ASP A 420 2.46 -2.11 6.81
CA ASP A 420 3.78 -2.71 6.61
C ASP A 420 4.63 -2.88 7.89
N HIS A 421 4.29 -2.21 8.99
CA HIS A 421 4.93 -2.42 10.29
C HIS A 421 4.61 -3.81 10.90
N TYR A 422 3.49 -4.42 10.49
CA TYR A 422 3.01 -5.68 11.06
C TYR A 422 4.00 -6.84 10.95
N PRO A 423 4.59 -7.16 9.78
CA PRO A 423 5.57 -8.23 9.67
C PRO A 423 6.79 -8.05 10.57
N PHE A 424 7.19 -6.80 10.81
CA PHE A 424 8.32 -6.48 11.69
C PHE A 424 7.94 -6.67 13.17
N GLY A 425 6.76 -6.20 13.55
CA GLY A 425 6.24 -6.38 14.90
C GLY A 425 6.08 -7.86 15.28
N LEU A 426 5.60 -8.71 14.35
CA LEU A 426 5.55 -10.17 14.54
C LEU A 426 6.92 -10.81 14.83
N LYS A 427 8.00 -10.19 14.34
CA LYS A 427 9.38 -10.62 14.58
C LYS A 427 10.04 -9.92 15.77
N GLY A 428 9.26 -9.19 16.58
CA GLY A 428 9.71 -8.52 17.78
C GLY A 428 10.49 -7.23 17.56
N VAL A 429 10.39 -6.61 16.38
CA VAL A 429 10.97 -5.30 16.09
C VAL A 429 10.10 -4.21 16.72
N PRO A 430 10.69 -3.21 17.42
CA PRO A 430 9.97 -2.02 17.83
C PRO A 430 9.46 -1.25 16.60
N ALA A 431 8.14 -1.14 16.44
CA ALA A 431 7.54 -0.59 15.23
C ALA A 431 6.34 0.31 15.55
N ILE A 432 6.16 1.33 14.73
CA ILE A 432 5.00 2.22 14.73
C ILE A 432 4.54 2.51 13.30
N TYR A 433 3.24 2.48 13.11
CA TYR A 433 2.51 3.00 11.98
C TYR A 433 1.93 4.37 12.32
N ILE A 434 2.02 5.31 11.41
CA ILE A 434 1.58 6.70 11.57
C ILE A 434 0.69 7.09 10.40
N GLU A 435 -0.56 7.45 10.72
CA GLU A 435 -1.58 7.95 9.81
C GLU A 435 -2.19 9.23 10.36
N LEU A 436 -2.65 10.15 9.50
CA LEU A 436 -3.43 11.31 9.89
C LEU A 436 -4.93 11.02 9.77
N ASP A 437 -5.67 11.26 10.84
CA ASP A 437 -7.12 11.10 10.88
C ASP A 437 -7.84 12.40 10.50
N GLY A 438 -8.43 12.43 9.30
CA GLY A 438 -9.12 13.62 8.82
C GLY A 438 -10.07 13.41 7.64
N ASP A 439 -10.29 14.46 6.84
CA ASP A 439 -11.34 14.49 5.81
C ASP A 439 -11.07 13.62 4.58
N THR A 440 -9.80 13.27 4.29
CA THR A 440 -9.46 12.46 3.12
C THR A 440 -9.83 11.00 3.30
N ASN A 441 -10.01 10.52 4.53
CA ASN A 441 -10.38 9.13 4.81
C ASN A 441 -11.67 8.69 4.11
N LYS A 442 -12.58 9.62 3.81
CA LYS A 442 -13.78 9.36 2.98
C LYS A 442 -13.46 9.02 1.52
N ASN A 443 -12.24 9.31 1.05
CA ASN A 443 -11.77 9.03 -0.29
C ASN A 443 -10.92 7.74 -0.35
N TYR A 444 -10.67 7.13 0.81
CA TYR A 444 -9.88 5.91 0.94
C TYR A 444 -10.36 4.84 -0.04
N HIS A 445 -9.40 4.23 -0.74
CA HIS A 445 -9.64 3.19 -1.73
C HIS A 445 -10.74 3.51 -2.75
N SER A 446 -10.73 4.76 -3.23
CA SER A 446 -11.64 5.22 -4.25
C SER A 446 -10.95 6.10 -5.30
N PRO A 447 -11.52 6.25 -6.52
CA PRO A 447 -10.96 7.17 -7.52
C PRO A 447 -10.99 8.65 -7.10
N ARG A 448 -11.50 8.96 -5.92
CA ARG A 448 -11.51 10.33 -5.37
C ARG A 448 -10.25 10.65 -4.56
N ASP A 449 -9.39 9.68 -4.28
CA ASP A 449 -8.07 9.96 -3.70
C ASP A 449 -7.12 10.51 -4.77
N THR A 450 -7.30 11.79 -5.04
CA THR A 450 -6.57 12.53 -6.07
C THR A 450 -5.83 13.72 -5.47
N PHE A 451 -4.90 14.28 -6.25
CA PHE A 451 -4.14 15.46 -5.83
C PHE A 451 -5.03 16.65 -5.45
N GLU A 452 -6.20 16.81 -6.09
CA GLU A 452 -7.16 17.90 -5.80
C GLU A 452 -7.80 17.77 -4.42
N ASN A 453 -7.83 16.56 -3.87
CA ASN A 453 -8.39 16.25 -2.55
C ASN A 453 -7.31 16.05 -1.47
N PHE A 454 -6.04 16.23 -1.82
CA PHE A 454 -4.89 16.09 -0.94
C PHE A 454 -4.65 17.35 -0.10
N TYR A 455 -4.14 17.18 1.13
CA TYR A 455 -3.78 18.27 2.03
C TYR A 455 -2.30 18.20 2.43
N SER A 456 -1.59 19.34 2.38
CA SER A 456 -0.19 19.46 2.82
C SER A 456 0.00 20.20 4.14
N ASN A 457 -1.06 20.72 4.73
CA ASN A 457 -0.98 21.64 5.88
C ASN A 457 -0.34 21.04 7.14
N ASN A 458 -0.26 19.73 7.25
CA ASN A 458 0.39 19.03 8.35
C ASN A 458 1.86 18.64 8.05
N TYR A 459 2.36 18.93 6.85
CA TYR A 459 3.71 18.57 6.43
C TYR A 459 4.78 18.96 7.47
N ASN A 460 4.86 20.24 7.84
CA ASN A 460 5.91 20.74 8.72
C ASN A 460 5.86 20.12 10.13
N ARG A 461 4.65 19.85 10.62
CA ARG A 461 4.43 19.24 11.95
C ARG A 461 4.92 17.80 11.94
N LEU A 462 4.49 17.01 10.97
CA LEU A 462 4.83 15.59 10.89
C LEU A 462 6.31 15.39 10.52
N PHE A 463 6.83 16.18 9.58
CA PHE A 463 8.25 16.19 9.26
C PHE A 463 9.12 16.45 10.51
N THR A 464 8.76 17.46 11.31
CA THR A 464 9.47 17.78 12.56
C THR A 464 9.38 16.62 13.55
N LEU A 465 8.19 16.07 13.75
CA LEU A 465 7.96 14.96 14.69
C LEU A 465 8.83 13.74 14.37
N VAL A 466 8.83 13.29 13.11
CA VAL A 466 9.59 12.11 12.68
C VAL A 466 11.09 12.39 12.65
N ARG A 467 11.51 13.56 12.17
CA ARG A 467 12.91 13.98 12.18
C ARG A 467 13.48 13.96 13.60
N GLU A 468 12.83 14.64 14.55
CA GLU A 468 13.31 14.73 15.93
C GLU A 468 13.26 13.36 16.64
N PHE A 469 12.34 12.49 16.24
CA PHE A 469 12.32 11.12 16.73
C PHE A 469 13.61 10.38 16.33
N VAL A 470 13.98 10.39 15.06
CA VAL A 470 15.18 9.71 14.58
C VAL A 470 16.47 10.33 15.16
N GLU A 471 16.52 11.67 15.29
CA GLU A 471 17.69 12.38 15.81
C GLU A 471 17.91 12.15 17.32
N GLY A 472 16.85 11.97 18.07
CA GLY A 472 16.90 11.98 19.53
C GLY A 472 16.59 10.66 20.24
N TYR A 473 15.93 9.71 19.61
CA TYR A 473 15.58 8.40 20.21
C TYR A 473 16.84 7.53 20.41
N ARG A 474 16.98 6.91 21.60
CA ARG A 474 18.21 6.20 22.00
C ARG A 474 17.90 4.84 22.59
#